data_b1a253a099d4515624fa59aae9e0c194
#
_entry.id   b1a253a099d4515624fa59aae9e0c194
#
_cell.length_a   1.000
_cell.length_b   1.000
_cell.length_c   1.000
_cell.angle_alpha   90.00
_cell.angle_beta   90.00
_cell.angle_gamma   90.00
#
_symmetry.space_group_name_H-M   'P 1'
#
loop_
_entity.id
_entity.type
_entity.pdbx_description
1 polymer ?
#
loop_
_entity_poly.entity_id
_entity_poly.type
_entity_poly.pdbx_seq_one_letter_code
_entity_poly.pdbx_strand_id
1 'polypeptide(L)'
;MEMRAADRARCTHLADSHKTIGMPDDTFNFEEAWARNQLPATGRRAEAHRLAGAMRRVIDHLVQVAAPEESLRAAADALEKYAERLAQYPVSRSYEGFAETANAGDINAFFDHSPIIGLANPLAPPIRLAVVDDKVIGHANFGVAYEGPPGYVHGGFLAAAFDEVLGMAQSLTGSPGMTGTLSIRYRKPTPLLTELVFEARVTKVEGRKIFTHCTVSADGVVTAEAEGLFIAVGHERFQQMAEATLAGSKREI
;
A
#
# COMPACT_ATOMS: atom_id res chain seq x y z
N MET A 1 31.67 10.07 -11.69
CA MET A 1 31.62 11.40 -11.04
C MET A 1 31.22 11.13 -9.60
N GLU A 2 32.24 11.12 -8.74
CA GLU A 2 32.15 10.67 -7.34
C GLU A 2 31.34 11.68 -6.50
N MET A 3 30.30 11.21 -5.85
CA MET A 3 29.57 11.97 -4.83
C MET A 3 30.44 12.08 -3.56
N ARG A 4 30.69 13.30 -3.15
CA ARG A 4 31.57 13.64 -2.03
C ARG A 4 31.00 13.16 -0.69
N ALA A 5 31.89 12.70 0.19
CA ALA A 5 31.67 12.17 1.53
C ALA A 5 31.00 13.12 2.56
N ALA A 6 30.56 14.31 2.15
CA ALA A 6 29.99 15.32 3.04
C ALA A 6 28.48 15.16 3.35
N ASP A 7 27.75 14.34 2.61
CA ASP A 7 26.29 14.18 2.79
C ASP A 7 25.89 13.05 3.76
N ARG A 8 26.86 12.29 4.26
CA ARG A 8 26.59 11.24 5.28
C ARG A 8 26.49 11.72 6.72
N ALA A 9 26.84 12.98 6.99
CA ALA A 9 26.95 13.50 8.36
C ALA A 9 25.70 14.23 8.87
N ARG A 10 24.62 14.36 8.11
CA ARG A 10 23.39 15.05 8.55
C ARG A 10 22.24 14.13 9.01
N CYS A 11 22.36 12.82 8.84
CA CYS A 11 21.35 11.86 9.32
C CYS A 11 21.43 11.52 10.83
N THR A 12 22.44 12.00 11.56
CA THR A 12 22.66 11.56 12.94
C THR A 12 22.08 12.46 14.02
N HIS A 13 21.36 13.53 13.68
CA HIS A 13 20.91 14.51 14.69
C HIS A 13 19.42 14.47 15.08
N LEU A 14 18.63 13.55 14.55
CA LEU A 14 17.24 13.34 14.99
C LEU A 14 17.06 12.16 15.95
N ALA A 15 18.13 11.41 16.24
CA ALA A 15 18.09 10.21 17.10
C ALA A 15 18.05 10.50 18.62
N ASP A 16 18.29 11.73 19.06
CA ASP A 16 18.59 12.00 20.50
C ASP A 16 17.42 12.57 21.32
N SER A 17 16.19 12.69 20.80
CA SER A 17 15.06 13.18 21.59
C SER A 17 13.93 12.17 21.84
N HIS A 18 14.03 10.93 21.36
CA HIS A 18 13.04 9.91 21.63
C HIS A 18 13.52 8.95 22.73
N LYS A 19 13.05 9.15 23.96
CA LYS A 19 13.11 8.10 24.99
C LYS A 19 12.40 6.86 24.45
N THR A 20 13.18 5.90 23.98
CA THR A 20 12.75 4.57 23.58
C THR A 20 12.02 3.91 24.76
N ILE A 21 10.73 3.66 24.62
CA ILE A 21 10.04 2.69 25.48
C ILE A 21 10.70 1.36 25.13
N GLY A 22 11.38 0.74 26.09
CA GLY A 22 12.19 -0.46 25.88
C GLY A 22 11.42 -1.56 25.17
N MET A 23 11.84 -1.85 23.97
CA MET A 23 11.40 -2.99 23.15
C MET A 23 12.52 -4.03 23.13
N PRO A 24 12.21 -5.33 23.17
CA PRO A 24 13.24 -6.38 23.00
C PRO A 24 13.84 -6.36 21.59
N ASP A 25 15.07 -6.86 21.47
CA ASP A 25 16.02 -6.77 20.36
C ASP A 25 15.64 -7.48 19.01
N ASP A 26 14.38 -7.86 18.81
CA ASP A 26 13.87 -8.46 17.56
C ASP A 26 12.80 -7.58 16.90
N THR A 27 13.07 -6.29 16.75
CA THR A 27 12.14 -5.35 16.13
C THR A 27 12.18 -5.47 14.60
N PHE A 28 11.01 -5.71 13.99
CA PHE A 28 10.79 -5.55 12.56
C PHE A 28 11.33 -4.19 12.12
N ASN A 29 12.40 -4.19 11.33
CA ASN A 29 12.98 -2.96 10.78
C ASN A 29 12.24 -2.60 9.48
N PHE A 30 11.30 -1.67 9.60
CA PHE A 30 10.49 -1.21 8.47
C PHE A 30 11.34 -0.65 7.32
N GLU A 31 12.41 0.10 7.61
CA GLU A 31 13.27 0.70 6.57
C GLU A 31 14.00 -0.37 5.77
N GLU A 32 14.54 -1.41 6.43
CA GLU A 32 15.17 -2.53 5.73
C GLU A 32 14.15 -3.32 4.89
N ALA A 33 12.97 -3.53 5.43
CA ALA A 33 11.86 -4.19 4.75
C ALA A 33 11.47 -3.43 3.48
N TRP A 34 11.31 -2.13 3.63
CA TRP A 34 10.96 -1.24 2.52
C TRP A 34 12.07 -1.22 1.46
N ALA A 35 13.34 -1.09 1.87
CA ALA A 35 14.47 -1.12 0.95
C ALA A 35 14.53 -2.42 0.13
N ARG A 36 14.27 -3.57 0.77
CA ARG A 36 14.20 -4.87 0.06
C ARG A 36 13.05 -4.93 -0.95
N ASN A 37 11.91 -4.33 -0.63
CA ASN A 37 10.76 -4.29 -1.54
C ASN A 37 11.03 -3.46 -2.80
N GLN A 38 11.95 -2.50 -2.75
CA GLN A 38 12.37 -1.68 -3.89
C GLN A 38 13.30 -2.42 -4.86
N LEU A 39 13.84 -3.58 -4.48
CA LEU A 39 14.67 -4.38 -5.38
C LEU A 39 13.86 -4.93 -6.55
N PRO A 40 14.44 -5.01 -7.76
CA PRO A 40 13.77 -5.59 -8.92
C PRO A 40 13.24 -7.00 -8.62
N ALA A 41 11.98 -7.25 -8.93
CA ALA A 41 11.39 -8.57 -8.78
C ALA A 41 12.00 -9.55 -9.77
N THR A 42 12.30 -10.77 -9.32
CA THR A 42 12.81 -11.86 -10.16
C THR A 42 11.99 -13.13 -9.96
N GLY A 43 12.14 -14.10 -10.88
CA GLY A 43 11.49 -15.40 -10.77
C GLY A 43 9.97 -15.31 -10.61
N ARG A 44 9.41 -16.08 -9.67
CA ARG A 44 7.97 -16.15 -9.41
C ARG A 44 7.36 -14.78 -9.07
N ARG A 45 8.06 -13.94 -8.30
CA ARG A 45 7.59 -12.60 -7.94
C ARG A 45 7.39 -11.71 -9.17
N ALA A 46 8.36 -11.71 -10.10
CA ALA A 46 8.26 -10.95 -11.34
C ALA A 46 7.05 -11.41 -12.19
N GLU A 47 6.82 -12.71 -12.28
CA GLU A 47 5.68 -13.26 -13.03
C GLU A 47 4.34 -12.94 -12.37
N ALA A 48 4.27 -12.90 -11.03
CA ALA A 48 3.08 -12.44 -10.32
C ALA A 48 2.77 -10.97 -10.61
N HIS A 49 3.78 -10.10 -10.60
CA HIS A 49 3.63 -8.68 -10.97
C HIS A 49 3.17 -8.53 -12.43
N ARG A 50 3.75 -9.30 -13.35
CA ARG A 50 3.39 -9.30 -14.77
C ARG A 50 1.94 -9.73 -14.98
N LEU A 51 1.51 -10.79 -14.29
CA LEU A 51 0.15 -11.30 -14.34
C LEU A 51 -0.86 -10.29 -13.79
N ALA A 52 -0.62 -9.76 -12.60
CA ALA A 52 -1.49 -8.73 -12.01
C ALA A 52 -1.56 -7.47 -12.91
N GLY A 53 -0.44 -7.07 -13.52
CA GLY A 53 -0.42 -5.99 -14.51
C GLY A 53 -1.26 -6.29 -15.76
N ALA A 54 -1.26 -7.55 -16.24
CA ALA A 54 -2.12 -7.96 -17.34
C ALA A 54 -3.61 -7.91 -16.96
N MET A 55 -3.95 -8.37 -15.76
CA MET A 55 -5.33 -8.30 -15.26
C MET A 55 -5.81 -6.87 -15.08
N ARG A 56 -4.98 -5.96 -14.56
CA ARG A 56 -5.32 -4.52 -14.49
C ARG A 56 -5.67 -3.96 -15.86
N ARG A 57 -4.92 -4.31 -16.91
CA ARG A 57 -5.25 -3.90 -18.29
C ARG A 57 -6.57 -4.47 -18.77
N VAL A 58 -6.89 -5.73 -18.41
CA VAL A 58 -8.20 -6.33 -18.72
C VAL A 58 -9.31 -5.56 -18.05
N ILE A 59 -9.18 -5.26 -16.76
CA ILE A 59 -10.16 -4.48 -16.00
C ILE A 59 -10.34 -3.10 -16.63
N ASP A 60 -9.25 -2.40 -16.93
CA ASP A 60 -9.26 -1.04 -17.48
C ASP A 60 -9.92 -0.98 -18.88
N HIS A 61 -9.70 -2.00 -19.73
CA HIS A 61 -10.37 -2.11 -21.01
C HIS A 61 -11.83 -2.53 -20.89
N LEU A 62 -12.16 -3.45 -19.97
CA LEU A 62 -13.50 -3.98 -19.82
C LEU A 62 -14.53 -2.88 -19.48
N VAL A 63 -14.16 -1.93 -18.61
CA VAL A 63 -15.09 -0.87 -18.18
C VAL A 63 -15.39 0.19 -19.26
N GLN A 64 -14.70 0.16 -20.40
CA GLN A 64 -14.88 1.14 -21.49
C GLN A 64 -15.10 0.51 -22.87
N VAL A 65 -15.02 -0.82 -22.99
CA VAL A 65 -15.13 -1.48 -24.29
C VAL A 65 -16.57 -1.64 -24.75
N ALA A 66 -16.83 -1.35 -26.01
CA ALA A 66 -18.09 -1.64 -26.69
C ALA A 66 -17.91 -2.85 -27.63
N ALA A 67 -17.57 -4.02 -27.05
CA ALA A 67 -17.36 -5.24 -27.84
C ALA A 67 -18.69 -5.95 -28.13
N PRO A 68 -18.80 -6.68 -29.26
CA PRO A 68 -19.94 -7.53 -29.54
C PRO A 68 -20.13 -8.63 -28.48
N GLU A 69 -21.39 -9.05 -28.25
CA GLU A 69 -21.74 -10.07 -27.25
C GLU A 69 -20.92 -11.36 -27.40
N GLU A 70 -20.72 -11.83 -28.62
CA GLU A 70 -19.93 -13.04 -28.91
C GLU A 70 -18.47 -12.90 -28.42
N SER A 71 -17.85 -11.73 -28.61
CA SER A 71 -16.49 -11.46 -28.16
C SER A 71 -16.42 -11.39 -26.64
N LEU A 72 -17.44 -10.80 -25.98
CA LEU A 72 -17.52 -10.77 -24.52
C LEU A 72 -17.70 -12.16 -23.94
N ARG A 73 -18.55 -13.00 -24.57
CA ARG A 73 -18.73 -14.39 -24.16
C ARG A 73 -17.43 -15.18 -24.27
N ALA A 74 -16.75 -15.11 -25.41
CA ALA A 74 -15.49 -15.80 -25.61
C ALA A 74 -14.41 -15.36 -24.61
N ALA A 75 -14.36 -14.08 -24.27
CA ALA A 75 -13.45 -13.56 -23.26
C ALA A 75 -13.78 -14.06 -21.85
N ALA A 76 -15.07 -14.09 -21.48
CA ALA A 76 -15.53 -14.64 -20.20
C ALA A 76 -15.14 -16.13 -20.07
N ASP A 77 -15.47 -16.96 -21.08
CA ASP A 77 -15.10 -18.38 -21.09
C ASP A 77 -13.59 -18.61 -20.94
N ALA A 78 -12.77 -17.73 -21.53
CA ALA A 78 -11.32 -17.82 -21.41
C ALA A 78 -10.83 -17.46 -20.00
N LEU A 79 -11.40 -16.43 -19.38
CA LEU A 79 -11.05 -16.01 -18.02
C LEU A 79 -11.51 -17.02 -16.97
N GLU A 80 -12.71 -17.62 -17.14
CA GLU A 80 -13.21 -18.69 -16.27
C GLU A 80 -12.28 -19.91 -16.29
N LYS A 81 -11.92 -20.40 -17.47
CA LYS A 81 -10.94 -21.50 -17.62
C LYS A 81 -9.59 -21.15 -17.00
N TYR A 82 -9.18 -19.89 -17.06
CA TYR A 82 -7.94 -19.45 -16.45
C TYR A 82 -8.05 -19.43 -14.91
N ALA A 83 -9.18 -18.99 -14.36
CA ALA A 83 -9.44 -18.99 -12.92
C ALA A 83 -9.45 -20.44 -12.37
N GLU A 84 -10.13 -21.39 -13.08
CA GLU A 84 -10.13 -22.81 -12.74
C GLU A 84 -8.70 -23.40 -12.72
N ARG A 85 -7.86 -22.97 -13.65
CA ARG A 85 -6.46 -23.42 -13.73
C ARG A 85 -5.65 -22.89 -12.53
N LEU A 86 -5.87 -21.66 -12.11
CA LEU A 86 -5.23 -21.09 -10.91
C LEU A 86 -5.68 -21.79 -9.63
N ALA A 87 -6.95 -22.18 -9.55
CA ALA A 87 -7.51 -22.90 -8.40
C ALA A 87 -6.91 -24.30 -8.18
N GLN A 88 -6.23 -24.88 -9.18
CA GLN A 88 -5.55 -26.18 -9.06
C GLN A 88 -4.22 -26.09 -8.29
N TYR A 89 -3.68 -24.90 -8.13
CA TYR A 89 -2.45 -24.72 -7.34
C TYR A 89 -2.77 -24.61 -5.87
N PRO A 90 -1.89 -25.10 -4.98
CA PRO A 90 -2.11 -24.98 -3.55
C PRO A 90 -2.18 -23.50 -3.14
N VAL A 91 -3.13 -23.20 -2.27
CA VAL A 91 -3.21 -21.89 -1.64
C VAL A 91 -1.97 -21.72 -0.77
N SER A 92 -1.06 -20.83 -1.15
CA SER A 92 0.15 -20.52 -0.39
C SER A 92 -0.05 -19.46 0.68
N ARG A 93 -1.28 -18.93 0.78
CA ARG A 93 -1.71 -17.98 1.81
C ARG A 93 -2.86 -18.61 2.55
N SER A 94 -2.61 -19.12 3.72
CA SER A 94 -3.62 -19.11 4.77
C SER A 94 -3.89 -17.64 5.10
N TYR A 95 -5.05 -17.32 5.59
CA TYR A 95 -5.57 -16.00 5.99
C TYR A 95 -4.64 -15.21 6.94
N GLU A 96 -3.38 -15.13 6.59
CA GLU A 96 -2.40 -14.32 7.30
C GLU A 96 -2.56 -12.90 6.77
N GLY A 97 -2.99 -11.99 7.63
CA GLY A 97 -3.00 -10.57 7.32
C GLY A 97 -1.61 -10.11 6.90
N PHE A 98 -1.51 -9.03 6.15
CA PHE A 98 -0.23 -8.52 5.65
C PHE A 98 0.81 -8.31 6.73
N ALA A 99 0.40 -7.78 7.88
CA ALA A 99 1.26 -7.54 9.01
C ALA A 99 1.78 -8.84 9.64
N GLU A 100 0.97 -9.88 9.64
CA GLU A 100 1.32 -11.20 10.16
C GLU A 100 2.34 -11.89 9.25
N THR A 101 2.16 -11.79 7.93
CA THR A 101 3.10 -12.35 6.96
C THR A 101 4.45 -11.63 7.00
N ALA A 102 4.46 -10.31 7.23
CA ALA A 102 5.68 -9.55 7.44
C ALA A 102 6.40 -9.96 8.73
N ASN A 103 5.64 -10.19 9.82
CA ASN A 103 6.18 -10.71 11.08
C ASN A 103 6.68 -12.15 10.96
N ALA A 104 6.13 -12.94 10.04
CA ALA A 104 6.63 -14.28 9.70
C ALA A 104 7.88 -14.25 8.79
N GLY A 105 8.40 -13.07 8.45
CA GLY A 105 9.61 -12.89 7.67
C GLY A 105 9.41 -12.76 6.16
N ASP A 106 8.18 -12.90 5.62
CA ASP A 106 7.88 -12.64 4.20
C ASP A 106 7.39 -11.21 3.98
N ILE A 107 8.33 -10.29 4.02
CA ILE A 107 8.10 -8.86 3.84
C ILE A 107 7.53 -8.53 2.46
N ASN A 108 7.87 -9.32 1.44
CA ASN A 108 7.37 -9.11 0.08
C ASN A 108 5.85 -9.34 0.01
N ALA A 109 5.33 -10.27 0.79
CA ALA A 109 3.89 -10.50 0.84
C ALA A 109 3.12 -9.29 1.37
N PHE A 110 3.69 -8.56 2.33
CA PHE A 110 3.09 -7.34 2.88
C PHE A 110 2.82 -6.28 1.81
N PHE A 111 3.83 -5.99 0.99
CA PHE A 111 3.72 -4.93 -0.01
C PHE A 111 3.12 -5.43 -1.34
N ASP A 112 3.51 -6.60 -1.82
CA ASP A 112 3.10 -7.10 -3.14
C ASP A 112 1.60 -7.39 -3.26
N HIS A 113 0.94 -7.70 -2.16
CA HIS A 113 -0.48 -8.09 -2.17
C HIS A 113 -1.42 -7.03 -1.57
N SER A 114 -0.91 -5.88 -1.15
CA SER A 114 -1.76 -4.75 -0.73
C SER A 114 -2.80 -4.43 -1.81
N PRO A 115 -4.07 -4.18 -1.44
CA PRO A 115 -5.10 -3.80 -2.40
C PRO A 115 -4.90 -2.39 -2.97
N ILE A 116 -3.92 -1.62 -2.47
CA ILE A 116 -3.68 -0.23 -2.86
C ILE A 116 -2.31 -0.04 -3.50
N ILE A 117 -1.24 -0.63 -2.94
CA ILE A 117 0.13 -0.47 -3.44
C ILE A 117 0.69 -1.75 -4.07
N GLY A 118 -0.01 -2.88 -3.97
CA GLY A 118 0.52 -4.19 -4.31
C GLY A 118 0.67 -4.43 -5.81
N LEU A 119 1.90 -4.65 -6.26
CA LEU A 119 2.18 -4.96 -7.66
C LEU A 119 1.63 -6.32 -8.08
N ALA A 120 1.54 -7.29 -7.16
CA ALA A 120 0.96 -8.62 -7.39
C ALA A 120 -0.56 -8.67 -7.17
N ASN A 121 -1.20 -7.57 -6.77
CA ASN A 121 -2.66 -7.49 -6.62
C ASN A 121 -3.28 -6.73 -7.79
N PRO A 122 -4.15 -7.36 -8.61
CA PRO A 122 -4.78 -6.68 -9.74
C PRO A 122 -5.79 -5.60 -9.34
N LEU A 123 -6.27 -5.57 -8.09
CA LEU A 123 -7.15 -4.50 -7.60
C LEU A 123 -6.40 -3.20 -7.34
N ALA A 124 -5.09 -3.28 -7.08
CA ALA A 124 -4.32 -2.10 -6.71
C ALA A 124 -4.17 -1.13 -7.90
N PRO A 125 -4.44 0.18 -7.69
CA PRO A 125 -3.98 1.22 -8.59
C PRO A 125 -2.50 1.51 -8.31
N PRO A 126 -1.52 0.70 -8.68
CA PRO A 126 -0.26 0.53 -7.97
C PRO A 126 0.43 1.87 -7.67
N ILE A 127 0.21 2.36 -6.45
CA ILE A 127 0.85 3.58 -5.95
C ILE A 127 2.30 3.23 -5.63
N ARG A 128 3.23 3.96 -6.20
CA ARG A 128 4.66 3.82 -5.89
C ARG A 128 5.04 4.78 -4.79
N LEU A 129 5.50 4.24 -3.68
CA LEU A 129 5.90 5.01 -2.51
C LEU A 129 7.43 5.12 -2.43
N ALA A 130 7.92 6.25 -1.98
CA ALA A 130 9.31 6.48 -1.63
C ALA A 130 9.38 7.23 -0.31
N VAL A 131 10.37 6.89 0.51
CA VAL A 131 10.70 7.67 1.71
C VAL A 131 11.78 8.69 1.32
N VAL A 132 11.51 9.96 1.54
CA VAL A 132 12.43 11.06 1.26
C VAL A 132 12.51 11.91 2.52
N ASP A 133 13.66 11.88 3.18
CA ASP A 133 13.87 12.47 4.51
C ASP A 133 12.85 11.91 5.53
N ASP A 134 12.00 12.77 6.08
CA ASP A 134 10.95 12.45 7.06
C ASP A 134 9.55 12.32 6.43
N LYS A 135 9.47 12.24 5.09
CA LYS A 135 8.22 12.22 4.33
C LYS A 135 8.07 10.94 3.52
N VAL A 136 6.84 10.59 3.24
CA VAL A 136 6.47 9.59 2.23
C VAL A 136 5.94 10.31 1.01
N ILE A 137 6.56 10.05 -0.14
CA ILE A 137 6.11 10.54 -1.44
C ILE A 137 5.50 9.37 -2.20
N GLY A 138 4.25 9.54 -2.63
CA GLY A 138 3.50 8.55 -3.42
C GLY A 138 3.26 9.06 -4.83
N HIS A 139 3.49 8.22 -5.83
CA HIS A 139 3.16 8.49 -7.23
C HIS A 139 2.11 7.49 -7.70
N ALA A 140 1.01 7.99 -8.26
CA ALA A 140 -0.09 7.16 -8.75
C ALA A 140 -0.65 7.71 -10.06
N ASN A 141 -1.16 6.80 -10.91
CA ASN A 141 -1.98 7.15 -12.04
C ASN A 141 -3.21 6.23 -12.02
N PHE A 142 -4.38 6.82 -11.74
CA PHE A 142 -5.62 6.07 -11.70
C PHE A 142 -6.22 5.99 -13.10
N GLY A 143 -6.39 4.76 -13.60
CA GLY A 143 -7.08 4.47 -14.85
C GLY A 143 -8.59 4.64 -14.74
N VAL A 144 -9.29 4.39 -15.85
CA VAL A 144 -10.74 4.56 -15.94
C VAL A 144 -11.54 3.60 -15.06
N ALA A 145 -10.94 2.46 -14.65
CA ALA A 145 -11.56 1.54 -13.71
C ALA A 145 -11.82 2.16 -12.33
N TYR A 146 -11.17 3.26 -12.01
CA TYR A 146 -11.30 3.98 -10.73
C TYR A 146 -12.16 5.24 -10.84
N GLU A 147 -12.92 5.38 -11.93
CA GLU A 147 -13.76 6.55 -12.18
C GLU A 147 -14.91 6.68 -11.18
N GLY A 148 -15.14 7.89 -10.72
CA GLY A 148 -16.32 8.30 -9.98
C GLY A 148 -17.16 9.25 -10.82
N PRO A 149 -17.12 10.57 -10.58
CA PRO A 149 -17.68 11.52 -11.54
C PRO A 149 -16.91 11.46 -12.86
N PRO A 150 -17.56 11.74 -14.02
CA PRO A 150 -16.94 11.64 -15.34
C PRO A 150 -15.58 12.36 -15.42
N GLY A 151 -14.52 11.61 -15.72
CA GLY A 151 -13.14 12.10 -15.85
C GLY A 151 -12.37 12.26 -14.53
N TYR A 152 -12.96 11.88 -13.39
CA TYR A 152 -12.35 12.08 -12.07
C TYR A 152 -12.30 10.79 -11.25
N VAL A 153 -11.29 10.70 -10.40
CA VAL A 153 -11.10 9.56 -9.48
C VAL A 153 -12.23 9.51 -8.47
N HIS A 154 -12.78 8.32 -8.24
CA HIS A 154 -13.78 8.09 -7.20
C HIS A 154 -13.20 8.38 -5.81
N GLY A 155 -13.94 9.16 -5.00
CA GLY A 155 -13.48 9.62 -3.69
C GLY A 155 -13.11 8.49 -2.72
N GLY A 156 -13.75 7.31 -2.84
CA GLY A 156 -13.42 6.14 -2.04
C GLY A 156 -12.03 5.56 -2.35
N PHE A 157 -11.58 5.61 -3.62
CA PHE A 157 -10.23 5.20 -3.97
C PHE A 157 -9.19 6.20 -3.49
N LEU A 158 -9.48 7.49 -3.51
CA LEU A 158 -8.64 8.50 -2.88
C LEU A 158 -8.54 8.30 -1.36
N ALA A 159 -9.66 7.95 -0.71
CA ALA A 159 -9.68 7.66 0.72
C ALA A 159 -8.79 6.46 1.06
N ALA A 160 -8.88 5.37 0.29
CA ALA A 160 -8.03 4.20 0.46
C ALA A 160 -6.55 4.51 0.19
N ALA A 161 -6.26 5.34 -0.82
CA ALA A 161 -4.91 5.80 -1.10
C ALA A 161 -4.34 6.64 0.05
N PHE A 162 -5.13 7.55 0.61
CA PHE A 162 -4.71 8.33 1.78
C PHE A 162 -4.43 7.46 2.99
N ASP A 163 -5.28 6.47 3.28
CA ASP A 163 -5.07 5.54 4.40
C ASP A 163 -3.73 4.80 4.27
N GLU A 164 -3.43 4.28 3.09
CA GLU A 164 -2.17 3.58 2.82
C GLU A 164 -0.94 4.49 2.95
N VAL A 165 -0.97 5.68 2.32
CA VAL A 165 0.17 6.60 2.33
C VAL A 165 0.41 7.19 3.74
N LEU A 166 -0.66 7.48 4.49
CA LEU A 166 -0.58 7.92 5.88
C LEU A 166 -0.12 6.79 6.80
N GLY A 167 -0.58 5.55 6.54
CA GLY A 167 -0.14 4.34 7.22
C GLY A 167 1.35 4.09 7.02
N MET A 168 1.86 4.34 5.81
CA MET A 168 3.28 4.29 5.54
C MET A 168 4.05 5.36 6.33
N ALA A 169 3.56 6.60 6.32
CA ALA A 169 4.20 7.70 7.03
C ALA A 169 4.26 7.45 8.54
N GLN A 170 3.18 6.95 9.16
CA GLN A 170 3.19 6.62 10.59
C GLN A 170 4.19 5.51 10.92
N SER A 171 4.44 4.57 10.01
CA SER A 171 5.37 3.46 10.21
C SER A 171 6.82 3.93 10.35
N LEU A 172 7.17 5.12 9.85
CA LEU A 172 8.49 5.75 10.02
C LEU A 172 8.79 6.09 11.50
N THR A 173 7.78 6.12 12.37
CA THR A 173 7.99 6.31 13.82
C THR A 173 8.58 5.06 14.51
N GLY A 174 8.71 3.93 13.81
CA GLY A 174 9.11 2.65 14.39
C GLY A 174 8.04 2.00 15.27
N SER A 175 6.84 2.60 15.37
CA SER A 175 5.73 2.11 16.19
C SER A 175 4.52 1.86 15.31
N PRO A 176 4.41 0.68 14.66
CA PRO A 176 3.30 0.39 13.77
C PRO A 176 1.95 0.52 14.49
N GLY A 177 1.00 1.16 13.85
CA GLY A 177 -0.31 1.44 14.41
C GLY A 177 -1.43 1.09 13.43
N MET A 178 -2.64 1.06 13.97
CA MET A 178 -3.87 0.89 13.19
C MET A 178 -4.57 2.24 13.05
N THR A 179 -5.21 2.45 11.91
CA THR A 179 -6.01 3.65 11.65
C THR A 179 -7.16 3.74 12.64
N GLY A 180 -7.14 4.79 13.45
CA GLY A 180 -8.22 5.10 14.38
C GLY A 180 -9.22 6.08 13.79
N THR A 181 -8.72 7.07 13.03
CA THR A 181 -9.55 8.07 12.34
C THR A 181 -8.85 8.53 11.07
N LEU A 182 -9.63 8.66 10.00
CA LEU A 182 -9.21 9.29 8.75
C LEU A 182 -10.20 10.41 8.41
N SER A 183 -9.70 11.62 8.26
CA SER A 183 -10.50 12.80 7.88
C SER A 183 -9.98 13.32 6.55
N ILE A 184 -10.86 13.47 5.56
CA ILE A 184 -10.49 13.88 4.20
C ILE A 184 -11.25 15.13 3.81
N ARG A 185 -10.53 16.06 3.21
CA ARG A 185 -11.10 17.25 2.60
C ARG A 185 -10.82 17.25 1.11
N TYR A 186 -11.85 17.05 0.31
CA TYR A 186 -11.80 17.17 -1.15
C TYR A 186 -11.92 18.65 -1.53
N ARG A 187 -10.88 19.21 -2.10
CA ARG A 187 -10.81 20.65 -2.46
C ARG A 187 -11.19 20.90 -3.91
N LYS A 188 -10.84 19.97 -4.78
CA LYS A 188 -11.10 19.99 -6.23
C LYS A 188 -11.31 18.57 -6.72
N PRO A 189 -12.00 18.36 -7.86
CA PRO A 189 -12.01 17.06 -8.51
C PRO A 189 -10.58 16.61 -8.86
N THR A 190 -10.23 15.35 -8.54
CA THR A 190 -8.92 14.77 -8.84
C THR A 190 -9.00 14.06 -10.18
N PRO A 191 -8.23 14.46 -11.21
CA PRO A 191 -8.36 13.92 -12.56
C PRO A 191 -7.88 12.47 -12.66
N LEU A 192 -8.55 11.68 -13.53
CA LEU A 192 -8.06 10.39 -14.00
C LEU A 192 -6.92 10.56 -15.00
N LEU A 193 -6.18 9.46 -15.26
CA LEU A 193 -5.14 9.37 -16.31
C LEU A 193 -4.06 10.46 -16.19
N THR A 194 -3.93 11.04 -15.01
CA THR A 194 -2.97 12.08 -14.67
C THR A 194 -2.07 11.59 -13.56
N GLU A 195 -0.81 11.96 -13.58
CA GLU A 195 0.09 11.65 -12.48
C GLU A 195 -0.32 12.43 -11.23
N LEU A 196 -0.61 11.69 -10.17
CA LEU A 196 -0.93 12.23 -8.86
C LEU A 196 0.28 12.06 -7.94
N VAL A 197 0.58 13.13 -7.20
CA VAL A 197 1.65 13.10 -6.20
C VAL A 197 1.03 13.25 -4.81
N PHE A 198 1.23 12.23 -3.97
CA PHE A 198 0.90 12.24 -2.55
C PHE A 198 2.14 12.65 -1.75
N GLU A 199 1.98 13.55 -0.80
CA GLU A 199 3.02 13.91 0.16
C GLU A 199 2.48 13.75 1.57
N ALA A 200 3.01 12.79 2.34
CA ALA A 200 2.59 12.51 3.71
C ALA A 200 3.74 12.64 4.70
N ARG A 201 3.39 13.01 5.93
CA ARG A 201 4.32 13.11 7.05
C ARG A 201 3.62 12.89 8.39
N VAL A 202 4.40 12.53 9.40
CA VAL A 202 3.96 12.60 10.80
C VAL A 202 3.96 14.06 11.24
N THR A 203 2.87 14.48 11.86
CA THR A 203 2.77 15.86 12.41
C THR A 203 2.96 15.90 13.91
N LYS A 204 2.63 14.81 14.61
CA LYS A 204 2.71 14.72 16.07
C LYS A 204 2.67 13.29 16.56
N VAL A 205 3.36 13.02 17.67
CA VAL A 205 3.25 11.75 18.43
C VAL A 205 2.90 12.09 19.88
N GLU A 206 1.83 11.49 20.42
CA GLU A 206 1.40 11.65 21.80
C GLU A 206 1.11 10.28 22.43
N GLY A 207 2.07 9.74 23.13
CA GLY A 207 1.97 8.38 23.67
C GLY A 207 1.73 7.38 22.55
N ARG A 208 0.56 6.71 22.54
CA ARG A 208 0.18 5.76 21.49
C ARG A 208 -0.48 6.39 20.26
N LYS A 209 -0.75 7.70 20.29
CA LYS A 209 -1.42 8.42 19.20
C LYS A 209 -0.39 9.01 18.26
N ILE A 210 -0.48 8.65 16.99
CA ILE A 210 0.37 9.16 15.91
C ILE A 210 -0.53 9.93 14.95
N PHE A 211 -0.29 11.22 14.82
CA PHE A 211 -1.03 12.11 13.93
C PHE A 211 -0.23 12.30 12.65
N THR A 212 -0.90 12.18 11.53
CA THR A 212 -0.30 12.29 10.20
C THR A 212 -1.10 13.24 9.34
N HIS A 213 -0.46 13.80 8.31
CA HIS A 213 -1.10 14.66 7.32
C HIS A 213 -0.58 14.29 5.94
N CYS A 214 -1.46 14.29 4.96
CA CYS A 214 -1.15 14.03 3.55
C CYS A 214 -1.89 14.99 2.64
N THR A 215 -1.25 15.38 1.55
CA THR A 215 -1.90 16.06 0.42
C THR A 215 -1.76 15.22 -0.83
N VAL A 216 -2.73 15.32 -1.76
CA VAL A 216 -2.60 14.83 -3.12
C VAL A 216 -2.71 15.98 -4.10
N SER A 217 -1.81 16.01 -5.08
CA SER A 217 -1.78 17.03 -6.12
C SER A 217 -1.75 16.41 -7.52
N ALA A 218 -2.37 17.10 -8.47
CA ALA A 218 -2.28 16.87 -9.89
C ALA A 218 -1.72 18.14 -10.55
N ASP A 219 -0.70 18.02 -11.39
CA ASP A 219 -0.03 19.15 -12.06
C ASP A 219 0.37 20.29 -11.09
N GLY A 220 0.83 19.90 -9.89
CA GLY A 220 1.23 20.84 -8.84
C GLY A 220 0.05 21.52 -8.08
N VAL A 221 -1.19 21.18 -8.40
CA VAL A 221 -2.37 21.72 -7.73
C VAL A 221 -2.92 20.70 -6.73
N VAL A 222 -3.01 21.07 -5.45
CA VAL A 222 -3.61 20.22 -4.41
C VAL A 222 -5.11 20.03 -4.70
N THR A 223 -5.52 18.77 -4.87
CA THR A 223 -6.91 18.39 -5.14
C THR A 223 -7.62 17.88 -3.88
N ALA A 224 -6.90 17.22 -2.98
CA ALA A 224 -7.42 16.79 -1.68
C ALA A 224 -6.32 16.76 -0.62
N GLU A 225 -6.73 16.74 0.64
CA GLU A 225 -5.87 16.57 1.80
C GLU A 225 -6.52 15.66 2.83
N ALA A 226 -5.71 14.99 3.64
CA ALA A 226 -6.18 14.10 4.68
C ALA A 226 -5.37 14.23 5.97
N GLU A 227 -6.06 14.04 7.10
CA GLU A 227 -5.47 13.89 8.42
C GLU A 227 -5.78 12.49 8.94
N GLY A 228 -4.76 11.79 9.43
CA GLY A 228 -4.86 10.46 10.02
C GLY A 228 -4.50 10.49 11.50
N LEU A 229 -5.27 9.77 12.31
CA LEU A 229 -4.91 9.39 13.66
C LEU A 229 -4.71 7.87 13.67
N PHE A 230 -3.48 7.44 13.94
CA PHE A 230 -3.13 6.04 14.12
C PHE A 230 -2.91 5.75 15.61
N ILE A 231 -3.28 4.56 16.02
CA ILE A 231 -3.08 4.08 17.39
C ILE A 231 -2.00 3.00 17.36
N ALA A 232 -0.84 3.29 17.93
CA ALA A 232 0.25 2.33 18.04
C ALA A 232 -0.23 1.07 18.79
N VAL A 233 -0.03 -0.08 18.17
CA VAL A 233 -0.37 -1.40 18.71
C VAL A 233 0.95 -2.04 19.14
N GLY A 234 1.08 -2.40 20.42
CA GLY A 234 2.27 -3.10 20.90
C GLY A 234 2.42 -4.45 20.19
N HIS A 235 3.67 -4.87 19.99
CA HIS A 235 4.02 -6.10 19.27
C HIS A 235 3.28 -7.34 19.82
N GLU A 236 3.20 -7.50 21.14
CA GLU A 236 2.45 -8.61 21.78
C GLU A 236 0.98 -8.66 21.37
N ARG A 237 0.33 -7.50 21.28
CA ARG A 237 -1.08 -7.43 20.88
C ARG A 237 -1.27 -7.73 19.40
N PHE A 238 -0.30 -7.36 18.60
CA PHE A 238 -0.26 -7.68 17.17
C PHE A 238 -0.13 -9.21 16.98
N GLN A 239 0.78 -9.86 17.70
CA GLN A 239 0.94 -11.31 17.71
C GLN A 239 -0.34 -12.03 18.19
N GLN A 240 -0.96 -11.56 19.26
CA GLN A 240 -2.23 -12.12 19.75
C GLN A 240 -3.36 -12.03 18.72
N MET A 241 -3.44 -10.94 17.97
CA MET A 241 -4.40 -10.80 16.88
C MET A 241 -4.11 -11.78 15.74
N ALA A 242 -2.85 -11.97 15.38
CA ALA A 242 -2.41 -12.93 14.38
C ALA A 242 -2.77 -14.36 14.80
N GLU A 243 -2.43 -14.76 16.02
CA GLU A 243 -2.75 -16.07 16.60
C GLU A 243 -4.27 -16.32 16.65
N ALA A 244 -5.05 -15.32 17.02
CA ALA A 244 -6.51 -15.42 17.05
C ALA A 244 -7.11 -15.65 15.66
N THR A 245 -6.56 -15.00 14.64
CA THR A 245 -6.96 -15.17 13.24
C THR A 245 -6.62 -16.57 12.74
N LEU A 246 -5.41 -17.06 13.01
CA LEU A 246 -4.97 -18.42 12.68
C LEU A 246 -5.80 -19.51 13.39
N ALA A 247 -6.19 -19.29 14.65
CA ALA A 247 -7.07 -20.20 15.38
C ALA A 247 -8.51 -20.20 14.84
N GLY A 248 -8.98 -19.06 14.29
CA GLY A 248 -10.30 -18.92 13.67
C GLY A 248 -10.39 -19.50 12.24
N SER A 249 -9.29 -19.56 11.51
CA SER A 249 -9.25 -20.06 10.12
C SER A 249 -9.31 -21.59 9.97
N LYS A 250 -9.34 -22.34 11.08
CA LYS A 250 -9.68 -23.78 11.07
C LYS A 250 -11.19 -24.06 10.91
N ARG A 251 -12.01 -23.03 10.65
CA ARG A 251 -13.40 -23.22 10.23
C ARG A 251 -13.40 -23.48 8.73
N GLU A 252 -13.78 -24.71 8.38
CA GLU A 252 -14.01 -25.26 7.06
C GLU A 252 -14.71 -24.25 6.12
N ILE A 253 -14.14 -24.12 4.91
CA ILE A 253 -14.88 -23.64 3.73
C ILE A 253 -15.52 -24.85 3.07
#